data_4740abe0872751e9f70edb0968092f7a
#
_entry.id   4740abe0872751e9f70edb0968092f7a
#
_cell.length_a   1.000
_cell.length_b   1.000
_cell.length_c   1.000
_cell.angle_alpha   90.00
_cell.angle_beta   90.00
_cell.angle_gamma   90.00
#
_symmetry.space_group_name_H-M   'P 1'
#
loop_
_entity.id
_entity.type
_entity.pdbx_description
1 polymer ?
#
loop_
_entity_poly.entity_id
_entity_poly.type
_entity_poly.pdbx_seq_one_letter_code
_entity_poly.pdbx_strand_id
1 'polypeptide(L)'
;MKIQYASDLHLEFPENSKYLIDNPLKVTGDILILAGDIHVFNSKTFLTDPFWDWASNNYKKVIVGFGNHEFYRGYDLSKMKDGFQYKIRDNIYYYYNCVISINDVDIIVSPLWSHISEKNEELISSTFNDFRLIKKGENILTVQDFNEEHEKCLNFIKKAK
;
A
#
# COMPACT_ATOMS: atom_id res chain seq x y z
N MET A 1 -2.65 -10.27 -21.80
CA MET A 1 -2.41 -10.05 -20.36
C MET A 1 -3.72 -9.64 -19.72
N LYS A 2 -4.10 -10.30 -18.61
CA LYS A 2 -5.27 -9.91 -17.80
C LYS A 2 -4.79 -9.40 -16.45
N ILE A 3 -5.32 -8.27 -16.00
CA ILE A 3 -5.03 -7.68 -14.69
C ILE A 3 -6.23 -7.90 -13.79
N GLN A 4 -5.97 -8.44 -12.60
CA GLN A 4 -6.91 -8.50 -11.49
C GLN A 4 -6.47 -7.51 -10.43
N TYR A 5 -7.39 -6.90 -9.70
CA TYR A 5 -7.06 -6.01 -8.60
C TYR A 5 -7.90 -6.31 -7.36
N ALA A 6 -7.35 -5.96 -6.21
CA ALA A 6 -7.98 -5.97 -4.89
C ALA A 6 -7.33 -4.89 -4.02
N SER A 7 -7.98 -4.51 -2.92
CA SER A 7 -7.45 -3.61 -1.89
C SER A 7 -8.01 -3.99 -0.52
N ASP A 8 -7.52 -3.35 0.53
CA ASP A 8 -8.10 -3.40 1.87
C ASP A 8 -8.24 -4.84 2.44
N LEU A 9 -7.23 -5.68 2.20
CA LEU A 9 -7.24 -7.06 2.70
C LEU A 9 -6.96 -7.13 4.21
N HIS A 10 -6.22 -6.17 4.73
CA HIS A 10 -5.91 -6.03 6.16
C HIS A 10 -5.46 -7.33 6.82
N LEU A 11 -4.43 -7.97 6.25
CA LEU A 11 -3.91 -9.25 6.71
C LEU A 11 -3.23 -9.17 8.09
N GLU A 12 -2.99 -7.96 8.60
CA GLU A 12 -2.56 -7.74 9.98
C GLU A 12 -3.60 -8.19 11.01
N PHE A 13 -4.86 -8.36 10.62
CA PHE A 13 -5.89 -8.96 11.43
C PHE A 13 -5.94 -10.47 11.17
N PRO A 14 -5.70 -11.31 12.20
CA PRO A 14 -5.64 -12.77 12.02
C PRO A 14 -6.90 -13.37 11.40
N GLU A 15 -8.06 -12.77 11.67
CA GLU A 15 -9.35 -13.19 11.13
C GLU A 15 -9.40 -13.04 9.61
N ASN A 16 -8.86 -11.93 9.08
CA ASN A 16 -8.82 -11.67 7.64
C ASN A 16 -7.84 -12.61 6.94
N SER A 17 -6.62 -12.76 7.49
CA SER A 17 -5.65 -13.71 6.97
C SER A 17 -6.23 -15.14 6.94
N LYS A 18 -6.83 -15.58 8.06
CA LYS A 18 -7.50 -16.88 8.12
C LYS A 18 -8.63 -17.02 7.10
N TYR A 19 -9.48 -15.99 6.98
CA TYR A 19 -10.58 -15.99 6.01
C TYR A 19 -10.08 -16.22 4.58
N LEU A 20 -9.01 -15.52 4.17
CA LEU A 20 -8.45 -15.64 2.83
C LEU A 20 -7.70 -16.95 2.57
N ILE A 21 -7.23 -17.64 3.63
CA ILE A 21 -6.73 -19.01 3.51
C ILE A 21 -7.89 -19.99 3.21
N ASP A 22 -8.98 -19.87 3.97
CA ASP A 22 -10.14 -20.73 3.86
C ASP A 22 -10.98 -20.41 2.60
N ASN A 23 -10.96 -19.16 2.14
CA ASN A 23 -11.71 -18.63 1.00
C ASN A 23 -10.80 -17.80 0.07
N PRO A 24 -9.88 -18.42 -0.66
CA PRO A 24 -8.93 -17.68 -1.48
C PRO A 24 -9.63 -16.90 -2.60
N LEU A 25 -9.03 -15.79 -3.00
CA LEU A 25 -9.52 -15.00 -4.13
C LEU A 25 -9.65 -15.88 -5.38
N LYS A 26 -10.76 -15.75 -6.10
CA LYS A 26 -10.89 -16.40 -7.41
C LYS A 26 -9.88 -15.80 -8.38
N VAL A 27 -8.95 -16.60 -8.88
CA VAL A 27 -7.93 -16.15 -9.85
C VAL A 27 -8.59 -15.90 -11.20
N THR A 28 -8.53 -14.67 -11.68
CA THR A 28 -9.13 -14.24 -12.96
C THR A 28 -8.16 -13.48 -13.85
N GLY A 29 -6.97 -13.17 -13.35
CA GLY A 29 -5.92 -12.43 -14.06
C GLY A 29 -4.56 -13.13 -14.06
N ASP A 30 -3.67 -12.69 -14.93
CA ASP A 30 -2.26 -13.11 -14.93
C ASP A 30 -1.43 -12.32 -13.91
N ILE A 31 -1.85 -11.06 -13.67
CA ILE A 31 -1.21 -10.10 -12.78
C ILE A 31 -2.20 -9.67 -11.72
N LEU A 32 -1.77 -9.65 -10.47
CA LEU A 32 -2.55 -9.10 -9.36
C LEU A 32 -1.99 -7.75 -8.96
N ILE A 33 -2.86 -6.73 -8.90
CA ILE A 33 -2.57 -5.43 -8.30
C ILE A 33 -3.28 -5.36 -6.95
N LEU A 34 -2.51 -5.12 -5.91
CA LEU A 34 -2.99 -4.91 -4.55
C LEU A 34 -2.85 -3.42 -4.23
N ALA A 35 -3.98 -2.71 -4.19
CA ALA A 35 -4.01 -1.26 -4.20
C ALA A 35 -4.01 -0.62 -2.80
N GLY A 36 -3.14 -1.11 -1.92
CA GLY A 36 -2.94 -0.59 -0.56
C GLY A 36 -3.81 -1.25 0.50
N ASP A 37 -3.44 -1.01 1.75
CA ASP A 37 -4.06 -1.56 2.96
C ASP A 37 -4.11 -3.09 2.96
N ILE A 38 -3.00 -3.69 2.58
CA ILE A 38 -2.86 -5.14 2.50
C ILE A 38 -2.34 -5.71 3.81
N HIS A 39 -1.33 -5.06 4.40
CA HIS A 39 -0.74 -5.50 5.67
C HIS A 39 0.06 -4.35 6.29
N VAL A 40 0.16 -4.32 7.62
CA VAL A 40 1.11 -3.42 8.30
C VAL A 40 2.53 -3.78 7.89
N PHE A 41 3.22 -2.85 7.22
CA PHE A 41 4.55 -3.07 6.68
C PHE A 41 5.57 -3.31 7.79
N ASN A 42 6.43 -4.31 7.60
CA ASN A 42 7.46 -4.70 8.55
C ASN A 42 6.94 -5.13 9.95
N SER A 43 5.68 -5.53 10.07
CA SER A 43 5.16 -6.20 11.27
C SER A 43 5.74 -7.62 11.40
N LYS A 44 5.54 -8.26 12.56
CA LYS A 44 6.08 -9.61 12.81
C LYS A 44 5.54 -10.68 11.85
N THR A 45 4.30 -10.54 11.39
CA THR A 45 3.63 -11.47 10.50
C THR A 45 3.75 -11.10 9.02
N PHE A 46 4.23 -9.90 8.73
CA PHE A 46 4.27 -9.32 7.38
C PHE A 46 4.86 -10.25 6.31
N LEU A 47 6.05 -10.81 6.53
CA LEU A 47 6.70 -11.68 5.55
C LEU A 47 6.25 -13.15 5.62
N THR A 48 5.61 -13.54 6.72
CA THR A 48 5.22 -14.93 6.98
C THR A 48 3.75 -15.21 6.76
N ASP A 49 2.97 -14.18 6.37
CA ASP A 49 1.56 -14.39 6.05
C ASP A 49 1.41 -15.36 4.86
N PRO A 50 0.60 -16.44 5.01
CA PRO A 50 0.44 -17.46 3.97
C PRO A 50 -0.16 -16.92 2.66
N PHE A 51 -0.83 -15.78 2.69
CA PHE A 51 -1.36 -15.13 1.51
C PHE A 51 -0.27 -14.84 0.46
N TRP A 52 0.95 -14.50 0.90
CA TRP A 52 2.04 -14.22 -0.03
C TRP A 52 2.46 -15.44 -0.83
N ASP A 53 2.51 -16.62 -0.22
CA ASP A 53 2.84 -17.87 -0.92
C ASP A 53 1.71 -18.26 -1.86
N TRP A 54 0.46 -18.12 -1.43
CA TRP A 54 -0.69 -18.31 -2.28
C TRP A 54 -0.66 -17.37 -3.49
N ALA A 55 -0.47 -16.07 -3.29
CA ALA A 55 -0.42 -15.10 -4.37
C ALA A 55 0.75 -15.36 -5.33
N SER A 56 1.93 -15.70 -4.79
CA SER A 56 3.10 -16.03 -5.59
C SER A 56 2.87 -17.24 -6.52
N ASN A 57 2.14 -18.25 -6.05
CA ASN A 57 1.87 -19.46 -6.82
C ASN A 57 0.77 -19.28 -7.87
N ASN A 58 -0.11 -18.29 -7.71
CA ASN A 58 -1.29 -18.12 -8.56
C ASN A 58 -1.16 -17.00 -9.61
N TYR A 59 -0.21 -16.08 -9.45
CA TYR A 59 -0.02 -14.96 -10.38
C TYR A 59 1.41 -14.91 -10.90
N LYS A 60 1.57 -14.49 -12.17
CA LYS A 60 2.89 -14.27 -12.77
C LYS A 60 3.64 -13.12 -12.11
N LYS A 61 2.90 -12.09 -11.68
CA LYS A 61 3.42 -10.93 -10.96
C LYS A 61 2.36 -10.36 -10.02
N VAL A 62 2.80 -9.95 -8.84
CA VAL A 62 1.95 -9.23 -7.88
C VAL A 62 2.59 -7.87 -7.61
N ILE A 63 1.82 -6.82 -7.82
CA ILE A 63 2.22 -5.43 -7.63
C ILE A 63 1.44 -4.91 -6.43
N VAL A 64 2.14 -4.51 -5.38
CA VAL A 64 1.51 -4.02 -4.15
C VAL A 64 1.81 -2.54 -3.99
N GLY A 65 0.76 -1.72 -3.90
CA GLY A 65 0.85 -0.31 -3.51
C GLY A 65 0.79 -0.14 -2.00
N PHE A 66 1.25 1.00 -1.52
CA PHE A 66 1.05 1.41 -0.13
C PHE A 66 -0.28 2.12 0.03
N GLY A 67 -1.04 1.78 1.08
CA GLY A 67 -2.12 2.60 1.64
C GLY A 67 -1.64 3.30 2.92
N ASN A 68 -2.55 3.62 3.83
CA ASN A 68 -2.17 4.19 5.13
C ASN A 68 -1.83 3.12 6.18
N HIS A 69 -2.48 1.96 6.14
CA HIS A 69 -2.23 0.86 7.08
C HIS A 69 -0.83 0.29 7.01
N GLU A 70 -0.16 0.33 5.86
CA GLU A 70 1.23 -0.06 5.72
C GLU A 70 2.16 0.71 6.67
N PHE A 71 1.81 1.95 7.04
CA PHE A 71 2.59 2.81 7.93
C PHE A 71 2.23 2.71 9.41
N TYR A 72 1.22 1.94 9.77
CA TYR A 72 0.80 1.81 11.16
C TYR A 72 1.86 1.11 12.01
N ARG A 73 2.01 1.56 13.27
CA ARG A 73 2.83 0.93 14.30
C ARG A 73 4.33 0.82 14.00
N GLY A 74 4.89 1.69 13.18
CA GLY A 74 6.32 1.84 13.23
C GLY A 74 7.10 1.96 11.94
N TYR A 75 6.50 1.77 10.76
CA TYR A 75 7.23 2.12 9.56
C TYR A 75 7.17 3.63 9.34
N ASP A 76 8.34 4.25 9.29
CA ASP A 76 8.47 5.70 9.24
C ASP A 76 8.24 6.21 7.81
N LEU A 77 7.21 7.04 7.62
CA LEU A 77 6.86 7.65 6.33
C LEU A 77 8.03 8.46 5.73
N SER A 78 8.89 9.06 6.57
CA SER A 78 10.04 9.85 6.09
C SER A 78 11.07 9.02 5.32
N LYS A 79 11.04 7.70 5.43
CA LYS A 79 11.91 6.77 4.69
C LYS A 79 11.43 6.52 3.26
N MET A 80 10.21 6.95 2.93
CA MET A 80 9.64 6.71 1.61
C MET A 80 10.15 7.72 0.58
N LYS A 81 10.69 7.18 -0.50
CA LYS A 81 11.22 7.94 -1.63
C LYS A 81 10.60 7.44 -2.93
N ASP A 82 10.46 8.32 -3.90
CA ASP A 82 10.04 7.94 -5.24
C ASP A 82 10.94 6.82 -5.78
N GLY A 83 10.33 5.80 -6.37
CA GLY A 83 11.04 4.63 -6.86
C GLY A 83 11.32 3.56 -5.81
N PHE A 84 10.81 3.69 -4.58
CA PHE A 84 11.01 2.66 -3.54
C PHE A 84 10.35 1.34 -3.95
N GLN A 85 11.12 0.24 -3.77
CA GLN A 85 10.66 -1.11 -4.04
C GLN A 85 11.11 -2.03 -2.91
N TYR A 86 10.22 -2.94 -2.50
CA TYR A 86 10.55 -3.94 -1.50
C TYR A 86 10.05 -5.32 -1.93
N LYS A 87 10.96 -6.28 -1.99
CA LYS A 87 10.70 -7.64 -2.43
C LYS A 87 10.09 -8.49 -1.32
N ILE A 88 8.94 -9.12 -1.56
CA ILE A 88 8.28 -10.09 -0.67
C ILE A 88 8.57 -11.52 -1.13
N ARG A 89 8.38 -11.80 -2.43
CA ARG A 89 8.68 -13.06 -3.11
C ARG A 89 9.33 -12.72 -4.47
N ASP A 90 9.76 -13.72 -5.22
CA ASP A 90 10.43 -13.48 -6.51
C ASP A 90 9.56 -12.69 -7.50
N ASN A 91 8.26 -12.87 -7.42
CA ASN A 91 7.28 -12.21 -8.28
C ASN A 91 6.35 -11.23 -7.53
N ILE A 92 6.59 -10.92 -6.24
CA ILE A 92 5.80 -10.00 -5.42
C ILE A 92 6.66 -8.87 -4.90
N TYR A 93 6.27 -7.63 -5.20
CA TYR A 93 6.95 -6.43 -4.72
C TYR A 93 5.96 -5.37 -4.26
N TYR A 94 6.29 -4.70 -3.16
CA TYR A 94 5.73 -3.40 -2.79
C TYR A 94 6.39 -2.29 -3.58
N TYR A 95 5.59 -1.29 -3.97
CA TYR A 95 6.02 -0.14 -4.75
C TYR A 95 5.46 1.15 -4.17
N TYR A 96 6.30 2.17 -4.07
CA TYR A 96 5.90 3.51 -3.68
C TYR A 96 6.41 4.50 -4.72
N ASN A 97 5.50 5.26 -5.35
CA ASN A 97 5.79 6.19 -6.44
C ASN A 97 6.69 5.54 -7.51
N CYS A 98 6.17 4.54 -8.19
CA CYS A 98 6.87 3.79 -9.23
C CYS A 98 6.03 3.72 -10.52
N VAL A 99 6.72 3.66 -11.65
CA VAL A 99 6.14 3.24 -12.94
C VAL A 99 6.66 1.84 -13.26
N ILE A 100 5.76 0.93 -13.56
CA ILE A 100 6.07 -0.48 -13.82
C ILE A 100 5.56 -0.81 -15.22
N SER A 101 6.49 -1.00 -16.18
CA SER A 101 6.14 -1.39 -17.54
C SER A 101 6.02 -2.90 -17.65
N ILE A 102 4.90 -3.37 -18.18
CA ILE A 102 4.64 -4.79 -18.45
C ILE A 102 4.06 -4.88 -19.87
N ASN A 103 4.82 -5.44 -20.79
CA ASN A 103 4.56 -5.42 -22.23
C ASN A 103 4.38 -3.96 -22.71
N ASP A 104 3.19 -3.62 -23.20
CA ASP A 104 2.79 -2.32 -23.74
C ASP A 104 1.95 -1.48 -22.74
N VAL A 105 1.92 -1.87 -21.46
CA VAL A 105 1.14 -1.19 -20.41
C VAL A 105 2.07 -0.66 -19.33
N ASP A 106 1.95 0.63 -19.02
CA ASP A 106 2.58 1.25 -17.86
C ASP A 106 1.59 1.32 -16.70
N ILE A 107 1.98 0.78 -15.56
CA ILE A 107 1.23 0.80 -14.31
C ILE A 107 1.88 1.81 -13.38
N ILE A 108 1.18 2.90 -13.08
CA ILE A 108 1.64 3.91 -12.13
C ILE A 108 1.13 3.50 -10.74
N VAL A 109 2.05 3.29 -9.81
CA VAL A 109 1.75 2.93 -8.42
C VAL A 109 2.13 4.07 -7.51
N SER A 110 1.15 4.57 -6.76
CA SER A 110 1.33 5.66 -5.81
C SER A 110 0.25 5.56 -4.71
N PRO A 111 0.56 5.87 -3.44
CA PRO A 111 -0.43 5.87 -2.37
C PRO A 111 -1.57 6.85 -2.62
N LEU A 112 -1.25 8.04 -3.10
CA LEU A 112 -2.18 9.12 -3.44
C LEU A 112 -3.28 9.32 -2.38
N TRP A 113 -2.89 9.57 -1.13
CA TRP A 113 -3.84 9.91 -0.08
C TRP A 113 -4.69 11.12 -0.46
N SER A 114 -5.87 11.24 0.12
CA SER A 114 -6.76 12.37 -0.12
C SER A 114 -6.20 13.68 0.47
N HIS A 115 -6.63 14.82 -0.03
CA HIS A 115 -6.32 16.12 0.56
C HIS A 115 -7.34 16.49 1.64
N ILE A 116 -6.87 16.87 2.83
CA ILE A 116 -7.70 17.33 3.94
C ILE A 116 -7.85 18.84 3.86
N SER A 117 -9.08 19.32 3.73
CA SER A 117 -9.36 20.75 3.71
C SER A 117 -9.33 21.38 5.11
N GLU A 118 -8.93 22.63 5.23
CA GLU A 118 -8.84 23.36 6.50
C GLU A 118 -10.07 23.22 7.40
N LYS A 119 -11.27 23.31 6.81
CA LYS A 119 -12.54 23.17 7.56
C LYS A 119 -12.74 21.81 8.23
N ASN A 120 -12.02 20.78 7.80
CA ASN A 120 -12.15 19.39 8.27
C ASN A 120 -10.94 18.94 9.12
N GLU A 121 -9.91 19.75 9.25
CA GLU A 121 -8.64 19.38 9.91
C GLU A 121 -8.86 18.88 11.34
N GLU A 122 -9.58 19.66 12.17
CA GLU A 122 -9.81 19.31 13.56
C GLU A 122 -10.60 17.99 13.69
N LEU A 123 -11.67 17.86 12.91
CA LEU A 123 -12.49 16.64 12.93
C LEU A 123 -11.68 15.42 12.50
N ILE A 124 -10.97 15.50 11.38
CA ILE A 124 -10.24 14.37 10.82
C ILE A 124 -9.05 14.01 11.71
N SER A 125 -8.24 14.98 12.13
CA SER A 125 -7.07 14.72 12.96
C SER A 125 -7.42 14.15 14.34
N SER A 126 -8.58 14.52 14.89
CA SER A 126 -9.05 13.97 16.17
C SER A 126 -9.68 12.59 16.06
N THR A 127 -10.19 12.21 14.87
CA THR A 127 -11.01 11.00 14.69
C THR A 127 -10.23 9.85 14.03
N PHE A 128 -9.37 10.16 13.05
CA PHE A 128 -8.67 9.13 12.27
C PHE A 128 -7.43 8.60 13.00
N ASN A 129 -7.24 7.30 12.92
CA ASN A 129 -6.11 6.61 13.54
C ASN A 129 -4.75 6.98 12.91
N ASP A 130 -4.73 7.45 11.68
CA ASP A 130 -3.52 7.90 10.97
C ASP A 130 -2.71 8.89 11.81
N PHE A 131 -3.40 9.86 12.44
CA PHE A 131 -2.80 10.89 13.31
C PHE A 131 -2.44 10.39 14.72
N ARG A 132 -2.47 9.09 14.95
CA ARG A 132 -2.04 8.43 16.19
C ARG A 132 -1.03 7.31 15.92
N LEU A 133 -1.07 6.71 14.74
CA LEU A 133 -0.36 5.48 14.42
C LEU A 133 0.74 5.64 13.38
N ILE A 134 0.66 6.66 12.51
CA ILE A 134 1.67 6.93 11.48
C ILE A 134 2.72 7.89 12.03
N LYS A 135 3.99 7.59 11.74
CA LYS A 135 5.13 8.45 12.10
C LYS A 135 5.81 9.02 10.86
N LYS A 136 6.28 10.28 10.98
CA LYS A 136 7.19 10.92 10.04
C LYS A 136 8.43 11.42 10.81
N GLY A 137 9.51 10.66 10.75
CA GLY A 137 10.67 10.86 11.60
C GLY A 137 10.36 10.50 13.07
N GLU A 138 10.66 11.40 13.99
CA GLU A 138 10.40 11.20 15.41
C GLU A 138 8.98 11.60 15.85
N ASN A 139 8.22 12.23 14.96
CA ASN A 139 6.91 12.80 15.28
C ASN A 139 5.77 11.93 14.75
N ILE A 140 4.60 12.09 15.36
CA ILE A 140 3.34 11.58 14.82
C ILE A 140 2.94 12.46 13.63
N LEU A 141 2.34 11.85 12.62
CA LEU A 141 1.84 12.50 11.41
C LEU A 141 0.91 13.67 11.74
N THR A 142 1.14 14.81 11.08
CA THR A 142 0.24 15.98 11.14
C THR A 142 -0.63 16.06 9.88
N VAL A 143 -1.69 16.88 9.89
CA VAL A 143 -2.52 17.14 8.71
C VAL A 143 -1.67 17.79 7.60
N GLN A 144 -0.75 18.65 7.96
CA GLN A 144 0.18 19.25 6.99
C GLN A 144 1.02 18.16 6.31
N ASP A 145 1.60 17.23 7.09
CA ASP A 145 2.39 16.11 6.55
C ASP A 145 1.58 15.22 5.61
N PHE A 146 0.31 14.96 5.96
CA PHE A 146 -0.63 14.19 5.17
C PHE A 146 -0.90 14.86 3.81
N ASN A 147 -1.16 16.17 3.83
CA ASN A 147 -1.38 16.96 2.62
C ASN A 147 -0.11 17.11 1.77
N GLU A 148 1.07 17.25 2.39
CA GLU A 148 2.36 17.24 1.68
C GLU A 148 2.58 15.91 0.94
N GLU A 149 2.19 14.79 1.57
CA GLU A 149 2.28 13.47 0.96
C GLU A 149 1.33 13.34 -0.23
N HIS A 150 0.09 13.85 -0.12
CA HIS A 150 -0.84 13.94 -1.24
C HIS A 150 -0.22 14.69 -2.43
N GLU A 151 0.31 15.89 -2.20
CA GLU A 151 0.91 16.71 -3.26
C GLU A 151 2.13 16.05 -3.90
N LYS A 152 2.96 15.39 -3.10
CA LYS A 152 4.11 14.62 -3.58
C LYS A 152 3.68 13.50 -4.53
N CYS A 153 2.69 12.70 -4.13
CA CYS A 153 2.15 11.62 -4.95
C CYS A 153 1.47 12.15 -6.22
N LEU A 154 0.67 13.21 -6.11
CA LEU A 154 0.01 13.85 -7.25
C LEU A 154 1.04 14.38 -8.28
N ASN A 155 2.11 15.01 -7.79
CA ASN A 155 3.18 15.52 -8.64
C ASN A 155 3.96 14.38 -9.32
N PHE A 156 4.18 13.26 -8.63
CA PHE A 156 4.76 12.06 -9.23
C PHE A 156 3.90 11.54 -10.38
N ILE A 157 2.60 11.36 -10.16
CA ILE A 157 1.66 10.86 -11.18
C ILE A 157 1.61 11.79 -12.39
N LYS A 158 1.60 13.13 -12.18
CA LYS A 158 1.62 14.11 -13.28
C LYS A 158 2.88 14.02 -14.15
N LYS A 159 4.04 13.68 -13.55
CA LYS A 159 5.31 13.53 -14.25
C LYS A 159 5.46 12.17 -14.93
N ALA A 160 4.76 11.17 -14.46
CA ALA A 160 4.81 9.79 -14.98
C ALA A 160 3.99 9.59 -16.27
N LYS A 161 3.19 10.58 -16.66
CA LYS A 161 2.43 10.64 -17.92
C LYS A 161 3.33 11.26 -18.98
#